data_007c249062810e0eeba1b4e091790d8c
#
_entry.id   007c249062810e0eeba1b4e091790d8c
#
_cell.length_a   1.000
_cell.length_b   1.000
_cell.length_c   1.000
_cell.angle_alpha   90.00
_cell.angle_beta   90.00
_cell.angle_gamma   90.00
#
_symmetry.space_group_name_H-M   'P 1'
#
loop_
_entity.id
_entity.type
_entity.pdbx_description
1 polymer ?
#
loop_
_entity_poly.entity_id
_entity_poly.type
_entity_poly.pdbx_seq_one_letter_code
_entity_poly.pdbx_strand_id
1 'polypeptide(L)'
;MMKKMRGIGRSGRCGRPGAGARRGNDAVARAGKRPAPGDRLYNFSAGPATLPLDVLEEVQGDLVNYKGSGMSVLEMSHRGKDYMEIAAKAESDLRELVGIPDNYKVLFLQGGASSMMASNCHNLARATDSADYVLTGAWSVKAQKEGAKLLKNANVCATSKEQNFTTIPDVKDWNLTEGSKFVHICSNETIGGVEFKEVPDVGDRVLVADMSSNYLSKPIEVEKYGVIYGGVQKNIGPAGMGICIVRDDLIGNARADTPSMFDYKIMADNDSMYNTPPCFTWYISGLVFAKLLKDGGLAAVEQRNIEKANVLYNAIDNSDGYYVSPVDKRYRSMMNVPFTLAGGADLEKEFLAEAKAEGFEALKGHRSVGGARASIYNAMPKEGVEALASFMKDFKARNA
;
A
#
# COMPACT_ATOMS: atom_id res chain seq x y z
N MET A 1 19.01 67.35 -1.67
CA MET A 1 20.14 67.75 -0.80
C MET A 1 21.11 66.59 -0.73
N MET A 2 22.27 66.78 -1.31
CA MET A 2 23.41 65.85 -1.35
C MET A 2 24.02 65.62 0.05
N LYS A 3 24.56 64.43 0.29
CA LYS A 3 25.93 64.29 0.81
C LYS A 3 26.47 62.86 0.58
N LYS A 4 27.56 62.85 -0.18
CA LYS A 4 28.59 61.80 -0.34
C LYS A 4 29.45 61.68 0.93
N MET A 5 30.06 60.51 1.13
CA MET A 5 31.51 60.28 1.30
C MET A 5 31.77 58.84 1.72
N ARG A 6 32.54 58.04 0.90
CA ARG A 6 33.94 57.61 1.00
C ARG A 6 34.19 56.69 2.24
N GLY A 7 34.58 55.48 2.16
CA GLY A 7 35.66 54.80 1.44
C GLY A 7 36.90 54.69 2.35
N ILE A 8 37.38 53.48 2.67
CA ILE A 8 38.82 53.15 2.88
C ILE A 8 38.89 51.60 3.06
N GLY A 9 39.68 50.97 2.23
CA GLY A 9 40.10 49.59 2.36
C GLY A 9 41.32 49.41 3.24
N ARG A 10 41.60 48.19 3.65
CA ARG A 10 42.96 47.66 3.86
C ARG A 10 42.99 46.14 3.91
N SER A 11 43.88 45.60 3.16
CA SER A 11 44.43 44.26 3.04
C SER A 11 45.01 43.72 4.33
N GLY A 12 44.86 42.43 4.59
CA GLY A 12 45.61 41.67 5.58
C GLY A 12 45.65 40.20 5.22
N ARG A 13 46.72 39.76 4.55
CA ARG A 13 47.06 38.32 4.45
C ARG A 13 47.58 37.86 5.81
N CYS A 14 47.13 36.69 6.28
CA CYS A 14 47.99 35.85 7.12
C CYS A 14 47.53 34.40 7.17
N GLY A 15 48.41 33.48 6.87
CA GLY A 15 48.71 32.26 7.59
C GLY A 15 47.77 31.06 7.44
N ARG A 16 48.14 30.07 6.59
CA ARG A 16 47.72 28.68 6.75
C ARG A 16 48.43 28.07 7.96
N PRO A 17 47.76 27.20 8.73
CA PRO A 17 48.42 26.06 9.32
C PRO A 17 47.69 24.73 9.00
N GLY A 18 48.49 23.73 8.69
CA GLY A 18 48.49 22.36 9.13
C GLY A 18 47.30 21.46 8.81
N ALA A 19 47.55 20.53 7.91
CA ALA A 19 46.72 19.31 7.73
C ALA A 19 46.73 18.47 9.02
N GLY A 20 45.58 18.42 9.71
CA GLY A 20 45.30 17.49 10.80
C GLY A 20 44.17 16.57 10.37
N ALA A 21 44.43 15.26 10.35
CA ALA A 21 43.51 14.19 9.99
C ALA A 21 42.20 14.27 10.76
N ARG A 22 41.08 14.53 10.06
CA ARG A 22 39.71 14.39 10.60
C ARG A 22 39.08 13.12 9.96
N ARG A 23 39.38 11.98 10.57
CA ARG A 23 38.51 10.78 10.46
C ARG A 23 37.56 10.88 11.64
N GLY A 24 36.30 11.18 11.40
CA GLY A 24 35.31 11.16 12.46
C GLY A 24 33.98 11.90 12.25
N ASN A 25 33.79 12.58 11.11
CA ASN A 25 32.58 13.40 10.93
C ASN A 25 31.80 13.17 9.62
N ASP A 26 32.12 12.14 8.83
CA ASP A 26 31.43 11.94 7.56
C ASP A 26 30.03 11.33 7.70
N ALA A 27 29.75 10.62 8.77
CA ALA A 27 28.42 10.04 9.03
C ALA A 27 27.36 11.08 9.43
N VAL A 28 27.76 12.13 10.19
CA VAL A 28 26.84 13.21 10.60
C VAL A 28 26.58 14.19 9.45
N ALA A 29 27.53 14.34 8.52
CA ALA A 29 27.37 15.24 7.37
C ALA A 29 26.40 14.71 6.29
N ARG A 30 26.12 13.40 6.26
CA ARG A 30 25.14 12.80 5.33
C ARG A 30 23.69 13.06 5.74
N ALA A 31 23.41 13.27 7.01
CA ALA A 31 22.04 13.53 7.52
C ALA A 31 21.43 14.87 7.07
N GLY A 32 22.20 15.75 6.42
CA GLY A 32 21.75 17.09 6.03
C GLY A 32 21.75 17.38 4.51
N LYS A 33 22.25 16.50 3.66
CA LYS A 33 22.19 16.69 2.20
C LYS A 33 20.95 15.98 1.68
N ARG A 34 20.07 16.76 1.01
CA ARG A 34 19.00 16.14 0.18
C ARG A 34 19.70 15.21 -0.82
N PRO A 35 19.29 13.94 -0.90
CA PRO A 35 19.82 13.03 -1.92
C PRO A 35 19.61 13.65 -3.30
N ALA A 36 20.57 13.47 -4.21
CA ALA A 36 20.39 13.78 -5.62
C ALA A 36 19.21 12.93 -6.18
N PRO A 37 18.58 13.31 -7.31
CA PRO A 37 17.47 12.54 -7.87
C PRO A 37 17.74 11.04 -8.06
N GLY A 38 19.01 10.61 -8.16
CA GLY A 38 19.42 9.20 -8.19
C GLY A 38 19.69 8.56 -6.83
N ASP A 39 19.72 9.33 -5.72
CA ASP A 39 20.07 8.87 -4.38
C ASP A 39 18.82 8.71 -3.49
N ARG A 40 17.76 8.09 -4.01
CA ARG A 40 16.55 7.85 -3.22
C ARG A 40 16.82 6.90 -2.07
N LEU A 41 16.29 7.24 -0.88
CA LEU A 41 16.27 6.34 0.26
C LEU A 41 15.36 5.14 -0.01
N TYR A 42 15.69 3.99 0.58
CA TYR A 42 14.82 2.83 0.54
C TYR A 42 13.68 2.99 1.56
N ASN A 43 12.51 3.36 1.05
CA ASN A 43 11.31 3.62 1.87
C ASN A 43 10.48 2.34 2.06
N PHE A 44 10.60 1.71 3.23
CA PHE A 44 9.84 0.51 3.63
C PHE A 44 8.49 0.83 4.28
N SER A 45 7.95 2.02 4.06
CA SER A 45 6.67 2.45 4.65
C SER A 45 5.51 1.56 4.23
N ALA A 46 4.62 1.28 5.18
CA ALA A 46 3.43 0.46 4.92
C ALA A 46 2.30 1.18 4.19
N GLY A 47 2.42 2.49 4.00
CA GLY A 47 1.48 3.34 3.27
C GLY A 47 1.26 4.70 3.94
N PRO A 48 1.36 5.83 3.16
CA PRO A 48 1.78 5.87 1.76
C PRO A 48 3.14 5.24 1.53
N ALA A 49 3.30 4.52 0.40
CA ALA A 49 4.46 3.70 0.13
C ALA A 49 5.32 4.26 -1.01
N THR A 50 6.42 3.58 -1.30
CA THR A 50 7.29 3.88 -2.44
C THR A 50 6.50 3.84 -3.75
N LEU A 51 6.74 4.82 -4.63
CA LEU A 51 6.27 4.84 -6.00
C LEU A 51 7.42 4.54 -6.97
N PRO A 52 7.16 3.98 -8.16
CA PRO A 52 8.18 3.75 -9.17
C PRO A 52 8.87 5.07 -9.56
N LEU A 53 10.20 5.06 -9.70
CA LEU A 53 10.95 6.27 -10.01
C LEU A 53 10.59 6.82 -11.38
N ASP A 54 10.53 5.97 -12.38
CA ASP A 54 10.16 6.33 -13.75
C ASP A 54 8.77 6.97 -13.86
N VAL A 55 7.80 6.49 -13.08
CA VAL A 55 6.48 7.14 -12.97
C VAL A 55 6.60 8.54 -12.35
N LEU A 56 7.42 8.71 -11.30
CA LEU A 56 7.62 10.03 -10.69
C LEU A 56 8.34 11.01 -11.61
N GLU A 57 9.29 10.53 -12.43
CA GLU A 57 9.99 11.32 -13.43
C GLU A 57 9.05 11.75 -14.57
N GLU A 58 8.16 10.86 -15.04
CA GLU A 58 7.10 11.21 -15.99
C GLU A 58 6.15 12.28 -15.42
N VAL A 59 5.68 12.07 -14.18
CA VAL A 59 4.86 13.05 -13.46
C VAL A 59 5.58 14.39 -13.31
N GLN A 60 6.87 14.40 -13.02
CA GLN A 60 7.67 15.63 -12.92
C GLN A 60 7.73 16.37 -14.25
N GLY A 61 7.88 15.65 -15.37
CA GLY A 61 7.87 16.23 -16.72
C GLY A 61 6.54 16.87 -17.08
N ASP A 62 5.44 16.24 -16.70
CA ASP A 62 4.07 16.66 -16.99
C ASP A 62 3.48 17.65 -15.95
N LEU A 63 4.18 17.88 -14.83
CA LEU A 63 3.62 18.58 -13.66
C LEU A 63 3.11 19.98 -13.97
N VAL A 64 3.80 20.73 -14.82
CA VAL A 64 3.45 22.11 -15.17
C VAL A 64 2.67 22.17 -16.49
N ASN A 65 2.95 21.25 -17.42
CA ASN A 65 2.42 21.30 -18.79
C ASN A 65 2.22 19.87 -19.32
N TYR A 66 1.07 19.28 -18.97
CA TYR A 66 0.72 17.93 -19.38
C TYR A 66 0.68 17.80 -20.91
N LYS A 67 1.64 17.07 -21.48
CA LYS A 67 1.72 16.77 -22.93
C LYS A 67 1.52 17.97 -23.85
N GLY A 68 1.92 19.17 -23.42
CA GLY A 68 1.81 20.38 -24.21
C GLY A 68 0.43 21.06 -24.17
N SER A 69 -0.49 20.63 -23.29
CA SER A 69 -1.82 21.23 -23.11
C SER A 69 -1.80 22.65 -22.57
N GLY A 70 -0.67 23.10 -22.02
CA GLY A 70 -0.51 24.40 -21.38
C GLY A 70 -1.00 24.46 -19.94
N MET A 71 -1.40 23.31 -19.34
CA MET A 71 -1.86 23.24 -17.95
C MET A 71 -1.42 21.95 -17.28
N SER A 72 -1.39 21.96 -15.95
CA SER A 72 -1.13 20.80 -15.10
C SER A 72 -2.36 19.90 -14.99
N VAL A 73 -2.15 18.60 -14.81
CA VAL A 73 -3.24 17.67 -14.42
C VAL A 73 -3.90 18.10 -13.11
N LEU A 74 -3.16 18.79 -12.22
CA LEU A 74 -3.67 19.30 -10.94
C LEU A 74 -4.79 20.36 -11.10
N GLU A 75 -4.83 21.06 -12.23
CA GLU A 75 -5.78 22.16 -12.50
C GLU A 75 -6.77 21.87 -13.62
N MET A 76 -6.67 20.68 -14.26
CA MET A 76 -7.59 20.26 -15.31
C MET A 76 -8.99 20.04 -14.77
N SER A 77 -10.00 20.53 -15.51
CA SER A 77 -11.37 20.10 -15.28
C SER A 77 -11.51 18.59 -15.53
N HIS A 78 -12.05 17.85 -14.56
CA HIS A 78 -12.33 16.43 -14.72
C HIS A 78 -13.35 16.11 -15.83
N ARG A 79 -14.05 17.13 -16.36
CA ARG A 79 -14.98 17.03 -17.50
C ARG A 79 -14.34 17.49 -18.82
N GLY A 80 -13.07 17.93 -18.77
CA GLY A 80 -12.30 18.29 -19.95
C GLY A 80 -11.82 17.05 -20.70
N LYS A 81 -11.64 17.19 -22.02
CA LYS A 81 -11.26 16.09 -22.91
C LYS A 81 -9.99 15.37 -22.43
N ASP A 82 -8.94 16.12 -22.10
CA ASP A 82 -7.65 15.56 -21.71
C ASP A 82 -7.76 14.69 -20.45
N TYR A 83 -8.56 15.17 -19.46
CA TYR A 83 -8.76 14.39 -18.24
C TYR A 83 -9.64 13.15 -18.48
N MET A 84 -10.67 13.27 -19.30
CA MET A 84 -11.51 12.11 -19.66
C MET A 84 -10.68 11.02 -20.36
N GLU A 85 -9.72 11.38 -21.20
CA GLU A 85 -8.78 10.46 -21.83
C GLU A 85 -7.86 9.80 -20.78
N ILE A 86 -7.35 10.56 -19.81
CA ILE A 86 -6.54 10.03 -18.68
C ILE A 86 -7.36 8.98 -17.90
N ALA A 87 -8.60 9.32 -17.53
CA ALA A 87 -9.45 8.43 -16.74
C ALA A 87 -9.83 7.15 -17.49
N ALA A 88 -10.25 7.29 -18.76
CA ALA A 88 -10.61 6.14 -19.61
C ALA A 88 -9.41 5.21 -19.84
N LYS A 89 -8.22 5.77 -20.09
CA LYS A 89 -7.01 4.97 -20.27
C LYS A 89 -6.64 4.23 -18.97
N ALA A 90 -6.71 4.89 -17.83
CA ALA A 90 -6.41 4.27 -16.55
C ALA A 90 -7.35 3.08 -16.25
N GLU A 91 -8.65 3.21 -16.54
CA GLU A 91 -9.59 2.09 -16.38
C GLU A 91 -9.30 0.97 -17.37
N SER A 92 -9.06 1.29 -18.65
CA SER A 92 -8.72 0.30 -19.68
C SER A 92 -7.46 -0.48 -19.31
N ASP A 93 -6.40 0.21 -18.88
CA ASP A 93 -5.14 -0.43 -18.48
C ASP A 93 -5.33 -1.33 -17.24
N LEU A 94 -6.15 -0.91 -16.27
CA LEU A 94 -6.46 -1.72 -15.11
C LEU A 94 -7.27 -2.98 -15.48
N ARG A 95 -8.26 -2.84 -16.38
CA ARG A 95 -9.04 -3.97 -16.87
C ARG A 95 -8.17 -4.99 -17.58
N GLU A 96 -7.28 -4.54 -18.46
CA GLU A 96 -6.32 -5.41 -19.17
C GLU A 96 -5.36 -6.08 -18.18
N LEU A 97 -4.77 -5.30 -17.26
CA LEU A 97 -3.79 -5.78 -16.29
C LEU A 97 -4.32 -6.89 -15.38
N VAL A 98 -5.57 -6.76 -14.94
CA VAL A 98 -6.20 -7.68 -13.98
C VAL A 98 -7.01 -8.77 -14.70
N GLY A 99 -7.38 -8.56 -15.96
CA GLY A 99 -8.30 -9.44 -16.68
C GLY A 99 -9.74 -9.31 -16.15
N ILE A 100 -10.22 -8.06 -15.94
CA ILE A 100 -11.53 -7.81 -15.34
C ILE A 100 -12.63 -8.16 -16.37
N PRO A 101 -13.55 -9.09 -16.07
CA PRO A 101 -14.66 -9.44 -16.96
C PRO A 101 -15.62 -8.27 -17.19
N ASP A 102 -16.36 -8.31 -18.33
CA ASP A 102 -17.28 -7.24 -18.70
C ASP A 102 -18.46 -7.06 -17.74
N ASN A 103 -18.82 -8.11 -17.01
CA ASN A 103 -19.87 -8.10 -15.99
C ASN A 103 -19.39 -7.58 -14.62
N TYR A 104 -18.29 -6.81 -14.61
CA TYR A 104 -17.81 -6.08 -13.43
C TYR A 104 -17.62 -4.60 -13.76
N LYS A 105 -18.00 -3.74 -12.82
CA LYS A 105 -17.68 -2.30 -12.83
C LYS A 105 -16.41 -2.02 -12.07
N VAL A 106 -15.62 -1.09 -12.58
CA VAL A 106 -14.46 -0.53 -11.89
C VAL A 106 -14.85 0.87 -11.40
N LEU A 107 -14.73 1.08 -10.09
CA LEU A 107 -15.08 2.35 -9.47
C LEU A 107 -13.84 2.95 -8.80
N PHE A 108 -13.53 4.21 -9.14
CA PHE A 108 -12.47 5.00 -8.53
C PHE A 108 -13.08 5.94 -7.49
N LEU A 109 -13.00 5.55 -6.21
CA LEU A 109 -13.76 6.14 -5.12
C LEU A 109 -12.87 6.99 -4.19
N GLN A 110 -13.42 8.06 -3.65
CA GLN A 110 -12.75 8.89 -2.66
C GLN A 110 -12.77 8.25 -1.27
N GLY A 111 -11.83 8.63 -0.39
CA GLY A 111 -11.78 8.17 1.01
C GLY A 111 -10.98 6.89 1.25
N GLY A 112 -10.47 6.24 0.21
CA GLY A 112 -9.67 5.01 0.29
C GLY A 112 -10.45 3.83 0.89
N ALA A 113 -9.74 2.78 1.34
CA ALA A 113 -10.37 1.55 1.83
C ALA A 113 -11.30 1.75 3.04
N SER A 114 -11.06 2.77 3.87
CA SER A 114 -11.89 2.98 5.08
C SER A 114 -13.34 3.37 4.75
N SER A 115 -13.57 4.18 3.72
CA SER A 115 -14.92 4.49 3.26
C SER A 115 -15.58 3.28 2.57
N MET A 116 -14.79 2.44 1.91
CA MET A 116 -15.30 1.25 1.22
C MET A 116 -15.79 0.16 2.19
N MET A 117 -15.22 0.05 3.40
CA MET A 117 -15.76 -0.83 4.44
C MET A 117 -17.23 -0.51 4.74
N ALA A 118 -17.60 0.78 4.79
CA ALA A 118 -18.97 1.21 4.97
C ALA A 118 -19.80 1.06 3.68
N SER A 119 -19.25 1.47 2.52
CA SER A 119 -19.95 1.38 1.21
C SER A 119 -20.39 -0.05 0.91
N ASN A 120 -19.54 -1.06 1.17
CA ASN A 120 -19.91 -2.47 1.01
C ASN A 120 -21.18 -2.81 1.79
N CYS A 121 -21.28 -2.39 3.08
CA CYS A 121 -22.47 -2.65 3.88
C CYS A 121 -23.71 -1.94 3.31
N HIS A 122 -23.56 -0.71 2.82
CA HIS A 122 -24.66 0.06 2.25
C HIS A 122 -25.19 -0.52 0.94
N ASN A 123 -24.33 -1.10 0.11
CA ASN A 123 -24.70 -1.62 -1.21
C ASN A 123 -25.08 -3.10 -1.20
N LEU A 124 -24.52 -3.91 -0.30
CA LEU A 124 -24.68 -5.36 -0.32
C LEU A 124 -25.70 -5.87 0.68
N ALA A 125 -26.11 -5.06 1.67
CA ALA A 125 -26.96 -5.51 2.76
C ALA A 125 -27.90 -4.41 3.25
N ARG A 126 -29.02 -4.82 3.82
CA ARG A 126 -29.94 -3.94 4.56
C ARG A 126 -29.50 -3.84 6.01
N ALA A 127 -29.94 -2.82 6.75
CA ALA A 127 -29.63 -2.66 8.16
C ALA A 127 -30.09 -3.85 9.02
N THR A 128 -31.10 -4.60 8.56
CA THR A 128 -31.64 -5.79 9.22
C THR A 128 -30.91 -7.10 8.87
N ASP A 129 -29.97 -7.06 7.93
CA ASP A 129 -29.26 -8.24 7.45
C ASP A 129 -28.02 -8.54 8.29
N SER A 130 -27.42 -9.69 8.01
CA SER A 130 -26.17 -10.16 8.60
C SER A 130 -25.09 -10.27 7.52
N ALA A 131 -23.83 -10.09 7.92
CA ALA A 131 -22.66 -10.41 7.12
C ALA A 131 -21.59 -11.08 7.99
N ASP A 132 -20.77 -11.91 7.37
CA ASP A 132 -19.71 -12.66 8.03
C ASP A 132 -18.34 -12.01 7.80
N TYR A 133 -17.51 -12.04 8.83
CA TYR A 133 -16.16 -11.45 8.79
C TYR A 133 -15.15 -12.47 9.30
N VAL A 134 -14.07 -12.67 8.52
CA VAL A 134 -12.92 -13.47 8.93
C VAL A 134 -11.86 -12.53 9.50
N LEU A 135 -11.53 -12.69 10.77
CA LEU A 135 -10.60 -11.81 11.47
C LEU A 135 -9.20 -12.42 11.52
N THR A 136 -8.32 -11.91 10.66
CA THR A 136 -6.92 -12.36 10.55
C THR A 136 -5.92 -11.25 10.94
N GLY A 137 -6.41 -10.10 11.38
CA GLY A 137 -5.57 -8.99 11.82
C GLY A 137 -6.33 -7.70 12.09
N ALA A 138 -5.60 -6.60 12.17
CA ALA A 138 -6.16 -5.32 12.58
C ALA A 138 -7.12 -4.72 11.55
N TRP A 139 -6.92 -4.97 10.26
CA TRP A 139 -7.75 -4.39 9.20
C TRP A 139 -9.06 -5.14 9.05
N SER A 140 -9.06 -6.45 9.11
CA SER A 140 -10.29 -7.25 9.17
C SER A 140 -11.12 -6.96 10.44
N VAL A 141 -10.48 -6.77 11.59
CA VAL A 141 -11.15 -6.30 12.82
C VAL A 141 -11.78 -4.91 12.62
N LYS A 142 -11.10 -3.99 11.93
CA LYS A 142 -11.64 -2.66 11.63
C LYS A 142 -12.86 -2.75 10.71
N ALA A 143 -12.80 -3.58 9.66
CA ALA A 143 -13.92 -3.80 8.75
C ALA A 143 -15.14 -4.37 9.47
N GLN A 144 -14.95 -5.38 10.33
CA GLN A 144 -16.04 -5.95 11.17
C GLN A 144 -16.65 -4.90 12.09
N LYS A 145 -15.83 -4.06 12.74
CA LYS A 145 -16.33 -2.98 13.60
C LYS A 145 -17.14 -1.93 12.82
N GLU A 146 -16.78 -1.66 11.57
CA GLU A 146 -17.53 -0.77 10.70
C GLU A 146 -18.88 -1.42 10.32
N GLY A 147 -18.87 -2.70 9.95
CA GLY A 147 -20.09 -3.48 9.69
C GLY A 147 -21.03 -3.53 10.89
N ALA A 148 -20.49 -3.67 12.09
CA ALA A 148 -21.30 -3.71 13.34
C ALA A 148 -22.06 -2.41 13.64
N LYS A 149 -21.67 -1.28 13.03
CA LYS A 149 -22.43 -0.03 13.11
C LYS A 149 -23.63 0.03 12.16
N LEU A 150 -23.57 -0.74 11.07
CA LEU A 150 -24.44 -0.60 9.90
C LEU A 150 -25.39 -1.77 9.71
N LEU A 151 -25.08 -2.94 10.26
CA LEU A 151 -25.81 -4.19 10.08
C LEU A 151 -26.38 -4.69 11.42
N LYS A 152 -27.48 -5.45 11.35
CA LYS A 152 -28.04 -6.11 12.53
C LYS A 152 -27.02 -7.05 13.18
N ASN A 153 -26.26 -7.77 12.36
CA ASN A 153 -25.23 -8.68 12.83
C ASN A 153 -24.02 -8.67 11.89
N ALA A 154 -22.87 -8.24 12.39
CA ALA A 154 -21.57 -8.39 11.76
C ALA A 154 -20.85 -9.55 12.45
N ASN A 155 -21.20 -10.77 12.07
CA ASN A 155 -20.75 -12.00 12.67
C ASN A 155 -19.25 -12.22 12.44
N VAL A 156 -18.54 -12.68 13.47
CA VAL A 156 -17.16 -13.17 13.33
C VAL A 156 -17.22 -14.67 13.05
N CYS A 157 -17.20 -15.04 11.76
CA CYS A 157 -17.32 -16.44 11.35
C CYS A 157 -16.05 -17.24 11.60
N ALA A 158 -14.88 -16.57 11.62
CA ALA A 158 -13.60 -17.18 11.97
C ALA A 158 -12.62 -16.13 12.48
N THR A 159 -11.69 -16.52 13.35
CA THR A 159 -10.66 -15.61 13.84
C THR A 159 -9.41 -16.36 14.28
N SER A 160 -8.24 -15.78 13.99
CA SER A 160 -6.96 -16.25 14.54
C SER A 160 -6.45 -15.39 15.72
N LYS A 161 -7.36 -14.73 16.44
CA LYS A 161 -7.01 -13.84 17.56
C LYS A 161 -6.25 -14.55 18.68
N GLU A 162 -6.61 -15.79 19.00
CA GLU A 162 -5.94 -16.58 20.03
C GLU A 162 -4.49 -16.95 19.62
N GLN A 163 -4.22 -16.98 18.31
CA GLN A 163 -2.87 -17.16 17.76
C GLN A 163 -2.22 -15.79 17.45
N ASN A 164 -2.65 -14.70 18.07
CA ASN A 164 -2.15 -13.35 17.88
C ASN A 164 -2.14 -12.90 16.40
N PHE A 165 -3.10 -13.38 15.60
CA PHE A 165 -3.21 -13.07 14.17
C PHE A 165 -1.95 -13.43 13.35
N THR A 166 -1.31 -14.55 13.68
CA THR A 166 -0.11 -15.05 12.98
C THR A 166 -0.41 -16.14 11.96
N THR A 167 -1.68 -16.50 11.79
CA THR A 167 -2.15 -17.57 10.90
C THR A 167 -3.55 -17.23 10.35
N ILE A 168 -4.06 -18.08 9.47
CA ILE A 168 -5.43 -18.04 8.94
C ILE A 168 -6.17 -19.30 9.37
N PRO A 169 -7.39 -19.21 9.92
CA PRO A 169 -8.21 -20.39 10.22
C PRO A 169 -8.58 -21.16 8.94
N ASP A 170 -8.58 -22.48 8.99
CA ASP A 170 -9.01 -23.29 7.85
C ASP A 170 -10.47 -23.02 7.50
N VAL A 171 -10.78 -22.94 6.21
CA VAL A 171 -12.13 -22.57 5.70
C VAL A 171 -13.21 -23.53 6.21
N LYS A 172 -12.90 -24.83 6.36
CA LYS A 172 -13.82 -25.85 6.91
C LYS A 172 -14.29 -25.56 8.33
N ASP A 173 -13.52 -24.75 9.08
CA ASP A 173 -13.81 -24.39 10.49
C ASP A 173 -14.55 -23.03 10.59
N TRP A 174 -14.91 -22.40 9.48
CA TRP A 174 -15.63 -21.15 9.48
C TRP A 174 -17.11 -21.36 9.82
N ASN A 175 -17.60 -20.65 10.83
CA ASN A 175 -19.00 -20.69 11.22
C ASN A 175 -19.81 -19.62 10.47
N LEU A 176 -20.10 -19.92 9.19
CA LEU A 176 -20.83 -19.01 8.30
C LEU A 176 -22.31 -18.94 8.70
N THR A 177 -22.86 -17.72 8.81
CA THR A 177 -24.26 -17.46 9.15
C THR A 177 -25.15 -17.83 7.96
N GLU A 178 -26.23 -18.59 8.22
CA GLU A 178 -27.25 -18.86 7.21
C GLU A 178 -27.89 -17.55 6.74
N GLY A 179 -27.95 -17.33 5.43
CA GLY A 179 -28.54 -16.13 4.83
C GLY A 179 -27.71 -14.87 4.99
N SER A 180 -26.43 -14.96 5.44
CA SER A 180 -25.53 -13.82 5.43
C SER A 180 -25.33 -13.30 4.00
N LYS A 181 -25.29 -11.98 3.85
CA LYS A 181 -25.24 -11.32 2.54
C LYS A 181 -23.88 -11.39 1.88
N PHE A 182 -22.83 -11.36 2.67
CA PHE A 182 -21.46 -11.46 2.18
C PHE A 182 -20.52 -12.00 3.26
N VAL A 183 -19.38 -12.52 2.80
CA VAL A 183 -18.24 -12.87 3.64
C VAL A 183 -17.12 -11.90 3.34
N HIS A 184 -16.60 -11.24 4.36
CA HIS A 184 -15.51 -10.28 4.22
C HIS A 184 -14.19 -10.87 4.70
N ILE A 185 -13.14 -10.71 3.87
CA ILE A 185 -11.75 -11.00 4.21
C ILE A 185 -10.86 -9.78 4.01
N CYS A 186 -9.78 -9.69 4.76
CA CYS A 186 -8.62 -8.87 4.41
C CYS A 186 -7.58 -9.80 3.78
N SER A 187 -7.41 -9.70 2.46
CA SER A 187 -6.56 -10.61 1.68
C SER A 187 -5.11 -10.60 2.14
N ASN A 188 -4.62 -9.44 2.61
CA ASN A 188 -3.30 -9.26 3.20
C ASN A 188 -3.33 -8.28 4.36
N GLU A 189 -3.04 -8.73 5.55
CA GLU A 189 -2.96 -7.90 6.76
C GLU A 189 -1.63 -7.17 6.84
N THR A 190 -1.66 -5.90 6.50
CA THR A 190 -0.47 -5.02 6.41
C THR A 190 0.36 -4.95 7.70
N ILE A 191 -0.28 -5.06 8.86
CA ILE A 191 0.37 -4.95 10.17
C ILE A 191 0.97 -6.27 10.59
N GLY A 192 0.19 -7.34 10.54
CA GLY A 192 0.60 -8.67 10.97
C GLY A 192 1.38 -9.48 9.94
N GLY A 193 1.32 -9.08 8.66
CA GLY A 193 2.04 -9.78 7.58
C GLY A 193 1.43 -11.14 7.22
N VAL A 194 0.14 -11.34 7.49
CA VAL A 194 -0.61 -12.56 7.14
C VAL A 194 -1.32 -12.35 5.82
N GLU A 195 -1.18 -13.27 4.87
CA GLU A 195 -1.75 -13.20 3.53
C GLU A 195 -2.46 -14.50 3.14
N PHE A 196 -3.68 -14.39 2.62
CA PHE A 196 -4.37 -15.50 1.95
C PHE A 196 -3.61 -15.88 0.67
N LYS A 197 -3.20 -17.15 0.59
CA LYS A 197 -2.50 -17.68 -0.60
C LYS A 197 -3.48 -18.13 -1.67
N GLU A 198 -4.64 -18.60 -1.26
CA GLU A 198 -5.73 -19.07 -2.09
C GLU A 198 -7.00 -18.29 -1.78
N VAL A 199 -7.91 -18.24 -2.74
CA VAL A 199 -9.24 -17.65 -2.56
C VAL A 199 -10.10 -18.64 -1.75
N PRO A 200 -10.63 -18.25 -0.59
CA PRO A 200 -11.45 -19.17 0.19
C PRO A 200 -12.76 -19.49 -0.52
N ASP A 201 -13.16 -20.75 -0.49
CA ASP A 201 -14.48 -21.16 -0.95
C ASP A 201 -15.55 -20.83 0.13
N VAL A 202 -16.44 -19.90 -0.20
CA VAL A 202 -17.54 -19.48 0.68
C VAL A 202 -18.90 -19.95 0.19
N GLY A 203 -18.92 -20.90 -0.76
CA GLY A 203 -20.13 -21.39 -1.44
C GLY A 203 -20.79 -20.27 -2.25
N ASP A 204 -22.12 -20.22 -2.25
CA ASP A 204 -22.90 -19.25 -3.03
C ASP A 204 -22.90 -17.82 -2.46
N ARG A 205 -22.14 -17.56 -1.40
CA ARG A 205 -22.07 -16.24 -0.76
C ARG A 205 -21.20 -15.28 -1.55
N VAL A 206 -21.54 -14.01 -1.46
CA VAL A 206 -20.70 -12.93 -2.02
C VAL A 206 -19.41 -12.81 -1.21
N LEU A 207 -18.26 -13.06 -1.85
CA LEU A 207 -16.95 -12.81 -1.23
C LEU A 207 -16.54 -11.36 -1.46
N VAL A 208 -16.23 -10.65 -0.37
CA VAL A 208 -15.74 -9.26 -0.37
C VAL A 208 -14.31 -9.23 0.18
N ALA A 209 -13.36 -8.73 -0.60
CA ALA A 209 -11.96 -8.74 -0.24
C ALA A 209 -11.35 -7.33 -0.18
N ASP A 210 -10.80 -6.97 0.99
CA ASP A 210 -9.85 -5.85 1.09
C ASP A 210 -8.48 -6.31 0.61
N MET A 211 -8.07 -5.81 -0.56
CA MET A 211 -6.76 -6.08 -1.16
C MET A 211 -5.80 -4.90 -1.04
N SER A 212 -6.05 -3.91 -0.21
CA SER A 212 -5.26 -2.66 -0.15
C SER A 212 -3.75 -2.88 -0.17
N SER A 213 -3.24 -3.91 0.50
CA SER A 213 -1.79 -4.10 0.64
C SER A 213 -1.19 -5.18 -0.28
N ASN A 214 -2.01 -5.93 -0.99
CA ASN A 214 -1.55 -6.87 -2.03
C ASN A 214 -2.26 -6.69 -3.38
N TYR A 215 -2.98 -5.58 -3.59
CA TYR A 215 -3.60 -5.25 -4.86
C TYR A 215 -2.50 -5.16 -5.93
N LEU A 216 -2.72 -5.80 -7.09
CA LEU A 216 -1.78 -5.85 -8.22
C LEU A 216 -0.40 -6.45 -7.88
N SER A 217 -0.30 -7.27 -6.83
CA SER A 217 0.95 -7.95 -6.46
C SER A 217 1.13 -9.32 -7.14
N LYS A 218 0.04 -9.87 -7.67
CA LYS A 218 -0.07 -11.17 -8.36
C LYS A 218 -1.35 -11.20 -9.20
N PRO A 219 -1.54 -12.17 -10.11
CA PRO A 219 -2.80 -12.41 -10.80
C PRO A 219 -3.98 -12.58 -9.82
N ILE A 220 -5.17 -12.11 -10.22
CA ILE A 220 -6.39 -12.12 -9.42
C ILE A 220 -7.47 -12.86 -10.18
N GLU A 221 -8.07 -13.89 -9.57
CA GLU A 221 -9.23 -14.62 -10.10
C GLU A 221 -10.51 -13.83 -9.80
N VAL A 222 -10.77 -12.76 -10.57
CA VAL A 222 -11.83 -11.78 -10.30
C VAL A 222 -13.20 -12.43 -10.13
N GLU A 223 -13.51 -13.45 -10.92
CA GLU A 223 -14.80 -14.14 -10.92
C GLU A 223 -15.14 -14.81 -9.57
N LYS A 224 -14.15 -15.11 -8.75
CA LYS A 224 -14.36 -15.67 -7.41
C LYS A 224 -14.85 -14.65 -6.38
N TYR A 225 -14.88 -13.38 -6.72
CA TYR A 225 -15.26 -12.30 -5.83
C TYR A 225 -16.52 -11.59 -6.31
N GLY A 226 -17.38 -11.20 -5.37
CA GLY A 226 -18.43 -10.22 -5.69
C GLY A 226 -17.89 -8.80 -5.65
N VAL A 227 -16.98 -8.52 -4.71
CA VAL A 227 -16.33 -7.21 -4.57
C VAL A 227 -14.86 -7.37 -4.19
N ILE A 228 -13.99 -6.71 -4.94
CA ILE A 228 -12.59 -6.50 -4.60
C ILE A 228 -12.41 -5.00 -4.37
N TYR A 229 -11.79 -4.60 -3.26
CA TYR A 229 -11.53 -3.21 -3.02
C TYR A 229 -10.18 -2.95 -2.35
N GLY A 230 -9.69 -1.72 -2.44
CA GLY A 230 -8.46 -1.34 -1.76
C GLY A 230 -8.11 0.13 -1.90
N GLY A 231 -7.39 0.66 -0.91
CA GLY A 231 -6.80 1.99 -0.99
C GLY A 231 -5.54 1.97 -1.86
N VAL A 232 -5.41 2.95 -2.76
CA VAL A 232 -4.28 2.98 -3.73
C VAL A 232 -2.93 3.32 -3.13
N GLN A 233 -2.88 3.94 -1.94
CA GLN A 233 -1.67 4.50 -1.32
C GLN A 233 -0.58 3.48 -0.93
N LYS A 234 -0.82 2.20 -1.13
CA LYS A 234 0.14 1.12 -0.79
C LYS A 234 0.88 0.64 -2.04
N ASN A 235 0.17 -0.04 -2.93
CA ASN A 235 0.79 -0.74 -4.05
C ASN A 235 0.50 -0.12 -5.42
N ILE A 236 -0.32 0.94 -5.48
CA ILE A 236 -0.83 1.49 -6.73
C ILE A 236 -0.38 2.94 -6.94
N GLY A 237 -0.72 3.87 -6.02
CA GLY A 237 -0.52 5.29 -6.26
C GLY A 237 -0.46 6.13 -4.98
N PRO A 238 -0.64 7.46 -5.08
CA PRO A 238 -0.71 8.35 -3.92
C PRO A 238 -1.98 8.13 -3.09
N ALA A 239 -2.00 8.65 -1.85
CA ALA A 239 -3.17 8.60 -0.99
C ALA A 239 -4.35 9.43 -1.55
N GLY A 240 -5.58 9.10 -1.12
CA GLY A 240 -6.81 9.86 -1.39
C GLY A 240 -7.87 9.12 -2.19
N MET A 241 -7.50 8.03 -2.85
CA MET A 241 -8.41 7.23 -3.69
C MET A 241 -8.41 5.76 -3.25
N GLY A 242 -9.49 5.09 -3.56
CA GLY A 242 -9.58 3.64 -3.54
C GLY A 242 -10.16 3.12 -4.85
N ILE A 243 -9.90 1.86 -5.17
CA ILE A 243 -10.44 1.16 -6.32
C ILE A 243 -11.36 0.06 -5.81
N CYS A 244 -12.56 -0.01 -6.39
CA CYS A 244 -13.53 -1.07 -6.14
C CYS A 244 -13.87 -1.73 -7.48
N ILE A 245 -13.68 -3.04 -7.57
CA ILE A 245 -14.15 -3.89 -8.68
C ILE A 245 -15.36 -4.62 -8.12
N VAL A 246 -16.54 -4.37 -8.70
CA VAL A 246 -17.81 -4.90 -8.19
C VAL A 246 -18.59 -5.57 -9.31
N ARG A 247 -19.14 -6.75 -9.05
CA ARG A 247 -19.95 -7.51 -10.00
C ARG A 247 -21.30 -6.80 -10.25
N ASP A 248 -21.72 -6.75 -11.50
CA ASP A 248 -22.86 -5.95 -11.96
C ASP A 248 -24.18 -6.28 -11.24
N ASP A 249 -24.44 -7.55 -10.90
CA ASP A 249 -25.63 -7.97 -10.18
C ASP A 249 -25.74 -7.43 -8.75
N LEU A 250 -24.64 -6.93 -8.21
CA LEU A 250 -24.55 -6.33 -6.87
C LEU A 250 -24.79 -4.81 -6.87
N ILE A 251 -24.89 -4.20 -8.04
CA ILE A 251 -25.10 -2.75 -8.21
C ILE A 251 -26.61 -2.45 -8.27
N GLY A 252 -27.01 -1.31 -7.68
CA GLY A 252 -28.41 -0.87 -7.65
C GLY A 252 -29.22 -1.42 -6.48
N ASN A 253 -28.55 -2.09 -5.55
CA ASN A 253 -29.17 -2.64 -4.32
C ASN A 253 -28.90 -1.78 -3.07
N ALA A 254 -28.38 -0.57 -3.25
CA ALA A 254 -28.05 0.33 -2.15
C ALA A 254 -29.29 0.64 -1.30
N ARG A 255 -29.10 0.77 0.01
CA ARG A 255 -30.16 1.17 0.95
C ARG A 255 -30.62 2.59 0.65
N ALA A 256 -31.90 2.88 0.95
CA ALA A 256 -32.48 4.21 0.73
C ALA A 256 -31.80 5.33 1.52
N ASP A 257 -31.12 5.02 2.63
CA ASP A 257 -30.35 5.95 3.45
C ASP A 257 -28.87 6.04 3.07
N THR A 258 -28.47 5.44 1.94
CA THR A 258 -27.08 5.46 1.46
C THR A 258 -26.71 6.86 0.95
N PRO A 259 -25.65 7.50 1.47
CA PRO A 259 -25.15 8.73 0.90
C PRO A 259 -24.69 8.51 -0.56
N SER A 260 -24.98 9.49 -1.46
CA SER A 260 -24.69 9.37 -2.89
C SER A 260 -23.23 8.96 -3.20
N MET A 261 -22.29 9.44 -2.40
CA MET A 261 -20.86 9.09 -2.56
C MET A 261 -20.51 7.64 -2.22
N PHE A 262 -21.42 6.92 -1.56
CA PHE A 262 -21.26 5.50 -1.18
C PHE A 262 -22.13 4.58 -2.04
N ASP A 263 -23.01 5.13 -2.89
CA ASP A 263 -23.88 4.35 -3.78
C ASP A 263 -23.11 3.94 -5.04
N TYR A 264 -22.86 2.63 -5.19
CA TYR A 264 -22.13 2.09 -6.33
C TYR A 264 -22.84 2.34 -7.67
N LYS A 265 -24.20 2.39 -7.68
CA LYS A 265 -24.93 2.68 -8.90
C LYS A 265 -24.71 4.13 -9.33
N ILE A 266 -24.81 5.08 -8.41
CA ILE A 266 -24.55 6.50 -8.71
C ILE A 266 -23.12 6.68 -9.23
N MET A 267 -22.16 6.04 -8.61
CA MET A 267 -20.77 6.12 -9.05
C MET A 267 -20.55 5.45 -10.40
N ALA A 268 -21.16 4.30 -10.65
CA ALA A 268 -21.06 3.59 -11.94
C ALA A 268 -21.73 4.38 -13.08
N ASP A 269 -22.93 4.93 -12.86
CA ASP A 269 -23.68 5.72 -13.86
C ASP A 269 -22.97 7.03 -14.24
N ASN A 270 -21.97 7.45 -13.48
CA ASN A 270 -21.19 8.68 -13.69
C ASN A 270 -19.69 8.41 -13.90
N ASP A 271 -19.29 7.19 -14.30
CA ASP A 271 -17.89 6.82 -14.53
C ASP A 271 -16.97 7.24 -13.37
N SER A 272 -17.44 7.07 -12.13
CA SER A 272 -16.78 7.50 -10.88
C SER A 272 -16.60 9.03 -10.74
N MET A 273 -17.19 9.83 -11.60
CA MET A 273 -17.10 11.30 -11.64
C MET A 273 -18.42 11.99 -11.30
N TYR A 274 -19.21 11.41 -10.39
CA TYR A 274 -20.41 12.07 -9.86
C TYR A 274 -20.08 13.45 -9.25
N ASN A 275 -18.95 13.55 -8.56
CA ASN A 275 -18.31 14.79 -8.16
C ASN A 275 -16.86 14.84 -8.68
N THR A 276 -16.13 15.93 -8.43
CA THR A 276 -14.73 16.06 -8.82
C THR A 276 -13.88 14.98 -8.12
N PRO A 277 -13.25 14.06 -8.87
CA PRO A 277 -12.44 13.02 -8.30
C PRO A 277 -11.06 13.53 -7.86
N PRO A 278 -10.24 12.74 -7.15
CA PRO A 278 -8.84 13.07 -6.87
C PRO A 278 -7.99 12.92 -8.15
N CYS A 279 -8.14 13.88 -9.07
CA CYS A 279 -7.65 13.84 -10.45
C CYS A 279 -6.16 13.40 -10.55
N PHE A 280 -5.31 14.02 -9.74
CA PHE A 280 -3.87 13.76 -9.77
C PHE A 280 -3.51 12.36 -9.25
N THR A 281 -4.21 11.88 -8.21
CA THR A 281 -4.05 10.51 -7.72
C THR A 281 -4.47 9.49 -8.77
N TRP A 282 -5.57 9.75 -9.47
CA TRP A 282 -6.04 8.88 -10.55
C TRP A 282 -5.04 8.84 -11.71
N TYR A 283 -4.55 9.99 -12.15
CA TYR A 283 -3.51 10.10 -13.18
C TYR A 283 -2.28 9.27 -12.83
N ILE A 284 -1.70 9.44 -11.64
CA ILE A 284 -0.51 8.68 -11.22
C ILE A 284 -0.81 7.18 -11.14
N SER A 285 -2.00 6.79 -10.66
CA SER A 285 -2.40 5.39 -10.63
C SER A 285 -2.49 4.79 -12.03
N GLY A 286 -3.00 5.55 -13.01
CA GLY A 286 -3.01 5.17 -14.42
C GLY A 286 -1.61 4.93 -15.00
N LEU A 287 -0.65 5.80 -14.67
CA LEU A 287 0.74 5.61 -15.08
C LEU A 287 1.35 4.32 -14.47
N VAL A 288 1.00 4.00 -13.23
CA VAL A 288 1.43 2.74 -12.60
C VAL A 288 0.83 1.53 -13.32
N PHE A 289 -0.45 1.57 -13.72
CA PHE A 289 -1.07 0.46 -14.48
C PHE A 289 -0.37 0.25 -15.81
N ALA A 290 -0.15 1.33 -16.58
CA ALA A 290 0.56 1.28 -17.85
C ALA A 290 1.99 0.72 -17.69
N LYS A 291 2.69 1.13 -16.63
CA LYS A 291 4.00 0.57 -16.30
C LYS A 291 3.94 -0.92 -16.01
N LEU A 292 3.00 -1.38 -15.19
CA LEU A 292 2.89 -2.81 -14.84
C LEU A 292 2.57 -3.66 -16.07
N LEU A 293 1.74 -3.18 -17.01
CA LEU A 293 1.50 -3.83 -18.30
C LEU A 293 2.79 -3.92 -19.12
N LYS A 294 3.51 -2.81 -19.26
CA LYS A 294 4.79 -2.75 -19.97
C LYS A 294 5.85 -3.69 -19.37
N ASP A 295 5.84 -3.85 -18.05
CA ASP A 295 6.80 -4.68 -17.31
C ASP A 295 6.42 -6.19 -17.32
N GLY A 296 5.46 -6.61 -18.13
CA GLY A 296 5.08 -8.01 -18.34
C GLY A 296 3.85 -8.46 -17.54
N GLY A 297 3.04 -7.53 -17.01
CA GLY A 297 1.79 -7.83 -16.33
C GLY A 297 1.95 -8.47 -14.96
N LEU A 298 0.83 -8.94 -14.37
CA LEU A 298 0.81 -9.40 -12.98
C LEU A 298 1.61 -10.69 -12.74
N ALA A 299 1.77 -11.55 -13.74
CA ALA A 299 2.59 -12.76 -13.60
C ALA A 299 4.09 -12.41 -13.39
N ALA A 300 4.60 -11.45 -14.16
CA ALA A 300 5.97 -10.96 -13.99
C ALA A 300 6.15 -10.19 -12.66
N VAL A 301 5.12 -9.46 -12.23
CA VAL A 301 5.09 -8.78 -10.93
C VAL A 301 5.17 -9.80 -9.79
N GLU A 302 4.36 -10.85 -9.84
CA GLU A 302 4.37 -11.91 -8.83
C GLU A 302 5.74 -12.55 -8.70
N GLN A 303 6.38 -12.91 -9.81
CA GLN A 303 7.71 -13.49 -9.81
C GLN A 303 8.74 -12.58 -9.11
N ARG A 304 8.74 -11.28 -9.43
CA ARG A 304 9.61 -10.30 -8.76
C ARG A 304 9.32 -10.18 -7.27
N ASN A 305 8.05 -10.23 -6.88
CA ASN A 305 7.64 -10.16 -5.48
C ASN A 305 8.04 -11.41 -4.68
N ILE A 306 7.92 -12.60 -5.28
CA ILE A 306 8.41 -13.86 -4.70
C ILE A 306 9.91 -13.78 -4.46
N GLU A 307 10.69 -13.31 -5.44
CA GLU A 307 12.13 -13.16 -5.30
C GLU A 307 12.50 -12.21 -4.16
N LYS A 308 11.87 -11.02 -4.09
CA LYS A 308 12.09 -10.05 -3.01
C LYS A 308 11.74 -10.63 -1.63
N ALA A 309 10.57 -11.26 -1.52
CA ALA A 309 10.12 -11.85 -0.27
C ALA A 309 11.09 -12.96 0.20
N ASN A 310 11.54 -13.81 -0.72
CA ASN A 310 12.49 -14.86 -0.41
C ASN A 310 13.84 -14.34 0.10
N VAL A 311 14.37 -13.24 -0.47
CA VAL A 311 15.61 -12.62 0.02
C VAL A 311 15.48 -12.28 1.51
N LEU A 312 14.39 -11.62 1.88
CA LEU A 312 14.20 -11.14 3.25
C LEU A 312 13.84 -12.28 4.23
N TYR A 313 12.94 -13.18 3.83
CA TYR A 313 12.60 -14.34 4.67
C TYR A 313 13.79 -15.30 4.88
N ASN A 314 14.63 -15.47 3.86
CA ASN A 314 15.86 -16.24 4.02
C ASN A 314 16.84 -15.58 5.01
N ALA A 315 16.96 -14.25 5.00
CA ALA A 315 17.77 -13.52 5.97
C ALA A 315 17.24 -13.70 7.41
N ILE A 316 15.92 -13.78 7.57
CA ILE A 316 15.28 -14.03 8.87
C ILE A 316 15.46 -15.49 9.29
N ASP A 317 15.07 -16.43 8.43
CA ASP A 317 15.02 -17.87 8.76
C ASP A 317 16.41 -18.48 9.00
N ASN A 318 17.45 -17.98 8.33
CA ASN A 318 18.85 -18.42 8.48
C ASN A 318 19.63 -17.59 9.52
N SER A 319 18.93 -16.85 10.39
CA SER A 319 19.59 -16.04 11.43
C SER A 319 19.82 -16.76 12.75
N ASP A 320 19.63 -18.10 12.81
CA ASP A 320 19.71 -18.89 14.04
C ASP A 320 18.84 -18.34 15.19
N GLY A 321 17.66 -17.81 14.83
CA GLY A 321 16.71 -17.23 15.78
C GLY A 321 17.02 -15.79 16.23
N TYR A 322 18.06 -15.17 15.67
CA TYR A 322 18.37 -13.75 15.97
C TYR A 322 17.26 -12.80 15.46
N TYR A 323 16.77 -13.06 14.24
CA TYR A 323 15.55 -12.45 13.70
C TYR A 323 14.43 -13.48 13.68
N VAL A 324 13.23 -13.07 14.11
CA VAL A 324 12.08 -13.96 14.20
C VAL A 324 10.88 -13.34 13.50
N SER A 325 10.33 -14.00 12.47
CA SER A 325 9.02 -13.65 11.94
C SER A 325 7.94 -14.39 12.75
N PRO A 326 6.93 -13.68 13.29
CA PRO A 326 5.86 -14.32 14.06
C PRO A 326 4.86 -15.09 13.19
N VAL A 327 4.87 -14.88 11.88
CA VAL A 327 3.86 -15.38 10.94
C VAL A 327 4.15 -16.85 10.57
N ASP A 328 3.11 -17.69 10.61
CA ASP A 328 3.15 -19.06 10.06
C ASP A 328 3.66 -19.01 8.61
N LYS A 329 4.67 -19.82 8.29
CA LYS A 329 5.34 -19.85 6.98
C LYS A 329 4.35 -19.98 5.80
N ARG A 330 3.24 -20.71 6.00
CA ARG A 330 2.19 -20.92 4.98
C ARG A 330 1.49 -19.62 4.56
N TYR A 331 1.42 -18.66 5.48
CA TYR A 331 0.62 -17.43 5.31
C TYR A 331 1.46 -16.16 5.32
N ARG A 332 2.79 -16.25 5.20
CA ARG A 332 3.68 -15.09 5.13
C ARG A 332 3.37 -14.21 3.94
N SER A 333 3.19 -12.92 4.18
CA SER A 333 2.95 -11.93 3.14
C SER A 333 4.16 -11.74 2.23
N MET A 334 3.91 -11.59 0.93
CA MET A 334 4.93 -11.14 -0.03
C MET A 334 5.14 -9.62 0.01
N MET A 335 4.24 -8.88 0.68
CA MET A 335 4.23 -7.41 0.69
C MET A 335 4.70 -6.81 2.00
N ASN A 336 4.38 -7.43 3.13
CA ASN A 336 4.64 -6.88 4.46
C ASN A 336 5.32 -7.94 5.34
N VAL A 337 6.58 -7.73 5.65
CA VAL A 337 7.42 -8.69 6.39
C VAL A 337 7.69 -8.15 7.80
N PRO A 338 6.89 -8.54 8.81
CA PRO A 338 7.18 -8.22 10.20
C PRO A 338 8.22 -9.18 10.78
N PHE A 339 9.10 -8.65 11.61
CA PHE A 339 10.08 -9.44 12.36
C PHE A 339 10.51 -8.75 13.66
N THR A 340 10.96 -9.52 14.64
CA THR A 340 11.53 -9.04 15.90
C THR A 340 12.97 -9.50 16.02
N LEU A 341 13.71 -8.90 16.98
CA LEU A 341 15.07 -9.30 17.34
C LEU A 341 15.05 -10.02 18.70
N ALA A 342 15.75 -11.13 18.81
CA ALA A 342 15.80 -11.92 20.05
C ALA A 342 16.43 -11.17 21.22
N GLY A 343 17.27 -10.15 20.98
CA GLY A 343 17.89 -9.30 22.01
C GLY A 343 16.97 -8.28 22.68
N GLY A 344 15.67 -8.22 22.28
CA GLY A 344 14.65 -7.38 22.90
C GLY A 344 14.65 -5.92 22.45
N ALA A 345 13.92 -5.08 23.19
CA ALA A 345 13.54 -3.73 22.76
C ALA A 345 14.73 -2.76 22.58
N ASP A 346 15.78 -2.86 23.37
CA ASP A 346 16.94 -1.97 23.24
C ASP A 346 17.73 -2.29 21.97
N LEU A 347 17.93 -3.57 21.67
CA LEU A 347 18.57 -4.01 20.41
C LEU A 347 17.71 -3.65 19.19
N GLU A 348 16.38 -3.77 19.27
CA GLU A 348 15.47 -3.31 18.22
C GLU A 348 15.61 -1.81 17.95
N LYS A 349 15.74 -1.01 19.02
CA LYS A 349 15.92 0.44 18.89
C LYS A 349 17.26 0.79 18.22
N GLU A 350 18.33 0.10 18.59
CA GLU A 350 19.64 0.26 17.95
C GLU A 350 19.60 -0.14 16.48
N PHE A 351 19.04 -1.32 16.17
CA PHE A 351 18.81 -1.78 14.78
C PHE A 351 18.08 -0.72 13.94
N LEU A 352 16.97 -0.17 14.44
CA LEU A 352 16.18 0.83 13.73
C LEU A 352 16.93 2.14 13.53
N ALA A 353 17.76 2.54 14.49
CA ALA A 353 18.57 3.76 14.42
C ALA A 353 19.69 3.62 13.38
N GLU A 354 20.44 2.49 13.40
CA GLU A 354 21.47 2.20 12.41
C GLU A 354 20.89 2.02 11.01
N ALA A 355 19.80 1.24 10.88
CA ALA A 355 19.11 1.05 9.60
C ALA A 355 18.72 2.41 8.98
N LYS A 356 18.19 3.33 9.78
CA LYS A 356 17.85 4.66 9.32
C LYS A 356 19.08 5.47 8.87
N ALA A 357 20.20 5.35 9.58
CA ALA A 357 21.46 6.00 9.20
C ALA A 357 22.01 5.48 7.86
N GLU A 358 21.76 4.21 7.55
CA GLU A 358 22.12 3.57 6.26
C GLU A 358 21.10 3.85 5.14
N GLY A 359 20.05 4.62 5.40
CA GLY A 359 19.07 5.03 4.39
C GLY A 359 17.85 4.10 4.25
N PHE A 360 17.61 3.20 5.21
CA PHE A 360 16.41 2.38 5.27
C PHE A 360 15.34 3.07 6.12
N GLU A 361 14.39 3.71 5.47
CA GLU A 361 13.34 4.48 6.15
C GLU A 361 12.11 3.64 6.48
N ALA A 362 11.44 4.01 7.59
CA ALA A 362 10.13 3.50 8.01
C ALA A 362 10.06 1.98 8.33
N LEU A 363 11.18 1.40 8.78
CA LEU A 363 11.23 -0.03 9.21
C LEU A 363 10.55 -0.29 10.55
N LYS A 364 10.28 0.71 11.38
CA LYS A 364 9.68 0.51 12.71
C LYS A 364 8.34 -0.22 12.59
N GLY A 365 8.18 -1.31 13.32
CA GLY A 365 6.95 -2.07 13.41
C GLY A 365 5.79 -1.27 13.98
N HIS A 366 4.56 -1.72 13.74
CA HIS A 366 3.37 -1.07 14.27
C HIS A 366 3.35 -1.19 15.81
N ARG A 367 2.86 -0.16 16.50
CA ARG A 367 2.81 -0.11 17.98
C ARG A 367 2.11 -1.29 18.66
N SER A 368 1.22 -1.99 17.94
CA SER A 368 0.51 -3.17 18.45
C SER A 368 1.27 -4.47 18.33
N VAL A 369 2.35 -4.52 17.54
CA VAL A 369 3.15 -5.72 17.27
C VAL A 369 4.58 -5.55 17.77
N GLY A 370 5.13 -4.34 17.71
CA GLY A 370 6.54 -4.07 18.00
C GLY A 370 7.46 -4.46 16.86
N GLY A 371 8.74 -4.62 17.17
CA GLY A 371 9.74 -5.07 16.22
C GLY A 371 9.96 -4.14 15.04
N ALA A 372 10.35 -4.73 13.94
CA ALA A 372 10.51 -4.11 12.64
C ALA A 372 9.49 -4.67 11.63
N ARG A 373 9.18 -3.89 10.60
CA ARG A 373 8.38 -4.34 9.46
C ARG A 373 8.91 -3.72 8.17
N ALA A 374 9.34 -4.56 7.26
CA ALA A 374 9.69 -4.13 5.91
C ALA A 374 8.47 -4.30 4.98
N SER A 375 7.93 -3.19 4.44
CA SER A 375 6.92 -3.23 3.38
C SER A 375 7.63 -3.17 2.04
N ILE A 376 7.60 -4.29 1.30
CA ILE A 376 8.35 -4.52 0.06
C ILE A 376 7.41 -4.55 -1.15
N TYR A 377 6.51 -3.58 -1.24
CA TYR A 377 5.53 -3.45 -2.33
C TYR A 377 6.16 -3.51 -3.72
N ASN A 378 5.35 -3.56 -4.77
CA ASN A 378 5.80 -3.70 -6.15
C ASN A 378 6.93 -2.74 -6.53
N ALA A 379 6.81 -1.47 -6.11
CA ALA A 379 7.77 -0.41 -6.45
C ALA A 379 9.06 -0.41 -5.61
N MET A 380 9.14 -1.22 -4.54
CA MET A 380 10.41 -1.41 -3.81
C MET A 380 11.38 -2.19 -4.71
N PRO A 381 12.52 -1.63 -5.10
CA PRO A 381 13.50 -2.33 -5.94
C PRO A 381 14.11 -3.51 -5.18
N LYS A 382 14.48 -4.56 -5.92
CA LYS A 382 15.10 -5.76 -5.36
C LYS A 382 16.41 -5.44 -4.62
N GLU A 383 17.18 -4.52 -5.16
CA GLU A 383 18.43 -4.02 -4.59
C GLU A 383 18.23 -3.43 -3.20
N GLY A 384 17.09 -2.76 -2.95
CA GLY A 384 16.75 -2.23 -1.63
C GLY A 384 16.48 -3.34 -0.59
N VAL A 385 15.86 -4.44 -1.04
CA VAL A 385 15.60 -5.60 -0.18
C VAL A 385 16.90 -6.38 0.09
N GLU A 386 17.75 -6.55 -0.93
CA GLU A 386 19.08 -7.16 -0.83
C GLU A 386 20.01 -6.37 0.09
N ALA A 387 20.00 -5.03 -0.03
CA ALA A 387 20.75 -4.14 0.85
C ALA A 387 20.29 -4.27 2.31
N LEU A 388 18.97 -4.32 2.55
CA LEU A 388 18.44 -4.54 3.89
C LEU A 388 18.86 -5.91 4.45
N ALA A 389 18.78 -6.97 3.66
CA ALA A 389 19.20 -8.31 4.08
C ALA A 389 20.70 -8.38 4.41
N SER A 390 21.55 -7.67 3.63
CA SER A 390 22.98 -7.54 3.93
C SER A 390 23.21 -6.79 5.24
N PHE A 391 22.53 -5.66 5.43
CA PHE A 391 22.59 -4.89 6.68
C PHE A 391 22.18 -5.76 7.88
N MET A 392 21.10 -6.55 7.77
CA MET A 392 20.66 -7.46 8.82
C MET A 392 21.75 -8.48 9.19
N LYS A 393 22.42 -9.06 8.18
CA LYS A 393 23.53 -9.99 8.39
C LYS A 393 24.70 -9.33 9.12
N ASP A 394 25.11 -8.15 8.70
CA ASP A 394 26.22 -7.40 9.29
C ASP A 394 25.88 -6.90 10.70
N PHE A 395 24.66 -6.46 10.94
CA PHE A 395 24.17 -6.07 12.27
C PHE A 395 24.20 -7.26 13.23
N LYS A 396 23.69 -8.44 12.81
CA LYS A 396 23.81 -9.68 13.61
C LYS A 396 25.26 -10.00 13.96
N ALA A 397 26.17 -9.96 12.98
CA ALA A 397 27.58 -10.31 13.20
C ALA A 397 28.30 -9.42 14.23
N ARG A 398 27.83 -8.17 14.42
CA ARG A 398 28.38 -7.24 15.40
C ARG A 398 27.74 -7.34 16.80
N ASN A 399 26.52 -7.89 16.88
CA ASN A 399 25.68 -7.81 18.09
C ASN A 399 25.19 -9.20 18.59
N ALA A 400 25.67 -10.33 17.99
CA ALA A 400 25.31 -11.70 18.40
C ALA A 400 26.34 -12.29 19.37
#